data_f6e97c128463fddfbc46dccfd6061993
#
_entry.id   f6e97c128463fddfbc46dccfd6061993
#
_cell.length_a   1.000
_cell.length_b   1.000
_cell.length_c   1.000
_cell.angle_alpha   90.00
_cell.angle_beta   90.00
_cell.angle_gamma   90.00
#
_symmetry.space_group_name_H-M   'P 1'
#
loop_
_entity.id
_entity.type
_entity.pdbx_description
1 polymer ?
#
loop_
_entity_poly.entity_id
_entity_poly.type
_entity_poly.pdbx_seq_one_letter_code
_entity_poly.pdbx_strand_id
1 'polypeptide(L)'
;MKKQISTAQNSSNIDEVMELLKDTPARLESLSKVMTDVRLREPIAPRERSFTEVLAHIINCEALTSESIYLALLRNAPLLPGLHAERDLGKLLRFDTLPFPDLLAYFKLRRSVLLRILDSLTDKQWSRVIREEGKQRKESVYWRARGQALHELEHLLDLENKLGKSS
;
A
#
# COMPACT_ATOMS: atom_id res chain seq x y z
N MET A 1 -3.98 10.77 16.92
CA MET A 1 -3.65 11.81 15.90
C MET A 1 -3.16 11.09 14.65
N LYS A 2 -3.80 11.30 13.47
CA LYS A 2 -3.30 10.68 12.22
C LYS A 2 -1.91 11.24 11.90
N LYS A 3 -0.94 10.35 11.64
CA LYS A 3 0.39 10.77 11.18
C LYS A 3 0.24 11.48 9.83
N GLN A 4 0.88 12.62 9.69
CA GLN A 4 0.91 13.39 8.46
C GLN A 4 2.36 13.54 8.00
N ILE A 5 2.63 13.16 6.77
CA ILE A 5 3.88 13.50 6.08
C ILE A 5 3.59 14.71 5.18
N SER A 6 4.49 15.66 5.12
CA SER A 6 4.33 16.83 4.26
C SER A 6 4.13 16.46 2.78
N THR A 7 3.39 17.26 2.05
CA THR A 7 3.26 17.13 0.60
C THR A 7 4.48 17.62 -0.17
N ALA A 8 5.37 18.37 0.49
CA ALA A 8 6.61 18.84 -0.11
C ALA A 8 7.61 17.71 -0.25
N GLN A 9 8.12 17.51 -1.46
CA GLN A 9 9.20 16.55 -1.72
C GLN A 9 10.52 17.11 -1.20
N ASN A 10 11.14 16.41 -0.29
CA ASN A 10 12.51 16.64 0.18
C ASN A 10 13.06 15.32 0.76
N SER A 11 14.36 15.25 1.01
CA SER A 11 15.01 14.02 1.50
C SER A 11 14.38 13.50 2.77
N SER A 12 14.15 14.34 3.78
CA SER A 12 13.57 13.92 5.06
C SER A 12 12.17 13.31 4.90
N ASN A 13 11.32 13.89 4.06
CA ASN A 13 9.98 13.36 3.82
C ASN A 13 10.02 12.08 2.97
N ILE A 14 10.97 11.96 2.04
CA ILE A 14 11.20 10.72 1.27
C ILE A 14 11.65 9.61 2.22
N ASP A 15 12.60 9.86 3.10
CA ASP A 15 13.08 8.90 4.09
C ASP A 15 11.94 8.40 4.98
N GLU A 16 11.07 9.30 5.42
CA GLU A 16 9.90 8.94 6.23
C GLU A 16 8.90 8.05 5.46
N VAL A 17 8.66 8.34 4.18
CA VAL A 17 7.83 7.49 3.31
C VAL A 17 8.46 6.11 3.14
N MET A 18 9.77 6.06 2.88
CA MET A 18 10.52 4.80 2.71
C MET A 18 10.47 3.94 3.97
N GLU A 19 10.67 4.53 5.15
CA GLU A 19 10.60 3.81 6.43
C GLU A 19 9.20 3.22 6.67
N LEU A 20 8.13 3.97 6.42
CA LEU A 20 6.77 3.44 6.56
C LEU A 20 6.50 2.27 5.60
N LEU A 21 6.87 2.41 4.33
CA LEU A 21 6.68 1.34 3.34
C LEU A 21 7.49 0.09 3.69
N LYS A 22 8.69 0.26 4.24
CA LYS A 22 9.57 -0.84 4.67
C LYS A 22 9.03 -1.56 5.91
N ASP A 23 8.42 -0.82 6.84
CA ASP A 23 7.93 -1.35 8.12
C ASP A 23 6.63 -2.16 7.97
N THR A 24 5.76 -1.80 7.03
CA THR A 24 4.44 -2.41 6.84
C THR A 24 4.45 -3.94 6.77
N PRO A 25 5.28 -4.62 5.93
CA PRO A 25 5.25 -6.08 5.84
C PRO A 25 5.64 -6.78 7.15
N ALA A 26 6.62 -6.24 7.87
CA ALA A 26 7.07 -6.80 9.13
C ALA A 26 6.00 -6.67 10.24
N ARG A 27 5.29 -5.55 10.29
CA ARG A 27 4.18 -5.34 11.23
C ARG A 27 3.01 -6.26 10.94
N LEU A 28 2.60 -6.41 9.68
CA LEU A 28 1.56 -7.36 9.27
C LEU A 28 1.93 -8.80 9.63
N GLU A 29 3.18 -9.20 9.38
CA GLU A 29 3.66 -10.52 9.79
C GLU A 29 3.63 -10.72 11.30
N SER A 30 4.08 -9.74 12.07
CA SER A 30 4.08 -9.79 13.52
C SER A 30 2.67 -9.93 14.09
N LEU A 31 1.72 -9.15 13.59
CA LEU A 31 0.32 -9.23 13.99
C LEU A 31 -0.32 -10.58 13.64
N SER A 32 0.05 -11.17 12.50
CA SER A 32 -0.51 -12.46 12.05
C SER A 32 0.00 -13.65 12.85
N LYS A 33 1.21 -13.61 13.42
CA LYS A 33 1.83 -14.72 14.16
C LYS A 33 1.06 -15.17 15.39
N VAL A 34 0.28 -14.29 15.98
CA VAL A 34 -0.55 -14.60 17.17
C VAL A 34 -1.96 -15.07 16.82
N MET A 35 -2.26 -15.23 15.53
CA MET A 35 -3.59 -15.60 15.05
C MET A 35 -3.59 -16.96 14.40
N THR A 36 -4.70 -17.70 14.55
CA THR A 36 -4.94 -18.93 13.80
C THR A 36 -5.40 -18.63 12.37
N ASP A 37 -5.27 -19.60 11.46
CA ASP A 37 -5.74 -19.47 10.08
C ASP A 37 -7.24 -19.15 10.01
N VAL A 38 -8.03 -19.71 10.90
CA VAL A 38 -9.46 -19.41 11.01
C VAL A 38 -9.66 -17.94 11.38
N ARG A 39 -8.97 -17.47 12.42
CA ARG A 39 -9.09 -16.09 12.90
C ARG A 39 -8.65 -15.06 11.87
N LEU A 40 -7.64 -15.36 11.04
CA LEU A 40 -7.19 -14.51 9.94
C LEU A 40 -8.26 -14.28 8.87
N ARG A 41 -9.23 -15.20 8.75
CA ARG A 41 -10.33 -15.15 7.77
C ARG A 41 -11.65 -14.66 8.34
N GLU A 42 -11.79 -14.61 9.64
CA GLU A 42 -12.99 -14.08 10.29
C GLU A 42 -12.96 -12.54 10.33
N PRO A 43 -14.10 -11.86 10.23
CA PRO A 43 -14.19 -10.43 10.43
C PRO A 43 -13.53 -10.00 11.75
N ILE A 44 -12.74 -8.93 11.72
CA ILE A 44 -12.05 -8.41 12.91
C ILE A 44 -13.08 -7.89 13.92
N ALA A 45 -14.15 -7.27 13.43
CA ALA A 45 -15.31 -6.83 14.19
C ALA A 45 -16.57 -6.99 13.32
N PRO A 46 -17.79 -6.92 13.90
CA PRO A 46 -19.04 -7.05 13.16
C PRO A 46 -19.10 -6.08 11.97
N ARG A 47 -19.37 -6.61 10.77
CA ARG A 47 -19.43 -5.87 9.49
C ARG A 47 -18.12 -5.27 9.01
N GLU A 48 -16.99 -5.68 9.57
CA GLU A 48 -15.66 -5.27 9.13
C GLU A 48 -14.98 -6.35 8.30
N ARG A 49 -13.87 -5.98 7.68
CA ARG A 49 -13.01 -6.91 6.94
C ARG A 49 -12.27 -7.85 7.89
N SER A 50 -11.99 -9.05 7.41
CA SER A 50 -11.01 -9.93 8.02
C SER A 50 -9.59 -9.41 7.81
N PHE A 51 -8.61 -9.96 8.54
CA PHE A 51 -7.21 -9.62 8.36
C PHE A 51 -6.73 -9.94 6.93
N THR A 52 -7.14 -11.09 6.39
CA THR A 52 -6.85 -11.49 4.99
C THR A 52 -7.42 -10.50 3.98
N GLU A 53 -8.65 -10.04 4.18
CA GLU A 53 -9.27 -9.04 3.30
C GLU A 53 -8.58 -7.66 3.39
N VAL A 54 -8.09 -7.26 4.57
CA VAL A 54 -7.30 -6.03 4.72
C VAL A 54 -5.99 -6.15 3.95
N LEU A 55 -5.26 -7.27 4.07
CA LEU A 55 -4.03 -7.49 3.31
C LEU A 55 -4.28 -7.52 1.81
N ALA A 56 -5.34 -8.20 1.35
CA ALA A 56 -5.75 -8.21 -0.06
C ALA A 56 -6.04 -6.79 -0.58
N HIS A 57 -6.72 -5.97 0.22
CA HIS A 57 -6.98 -4.57 -0.11
C HIS A 57 -5.68 -3.74 -0.23
N ILE A 58 -4.75 -3.88 0.72
CA ILE A 58 -3.45 -3.22 0.67
C ILE A 58 -2.69 -3.60 -0.61
N ILE A 59 -2.70 -4.88 -0.99
CA ILE A 59 -2.04 -5.36 -2.21
C ILE A 59 -2.68 -4.76 -3.47
N ASN A 60 -4.01 -4.69 -3.53
CA ASN A 60 -4.71 -4.07 -4.66
C ASN A 60 -4.37 -2.59 -4.82
N CYS A 61 -4.30 -1.84 -3.70
CA CYS A 61 -3.91 -0.44 -3.69
C CYS A 61 -2.44 -0.25 -4.09
N GLU A 62 -1.54 -1.09 -3.56
CA GLU A 62 -0.14 -1.08 -3.94
C GLU A 62 0.06 -1.40 -5.42
N ALA A 63 -0.71 -2.34 -5.99
CA ALA A 63 -0.63 -2.68 -7.40
C ALA A 63 -0.86 -1.44 -8.28
N LEU A 64 -1.92 -0.69 -8.04
CA LEU A 64 -2.21 0.55 -8.78
C LEU A 64 -1.12 1.61 -8.57
N THR A 65 -0.63 1.73 -7.34
CA THR A 65 0.42 2.70 -7.01
C THR A 65 1.75 2.36 -7.67
N SER A 66 2.22 1.12 -7.53
CA SER A 66 3.50 0.68 -8.11
C SER A 66 3.50 0.74 -9.63
N GLU A 67 2.43 0.28 -10.29
CA GLU A 67 2.30 0.40 -11.75
C GLU A 67 2.33 1.85 -12.21
N SER A 68 1.66 2.75 -11.51
CA SER A 68 1.69 4.18 -11.83
C SER A 68 3.09 4.78 -11.72
N ILE A 69 3.85 4.39 -10.69
CA ILE A 69 5.24 4.80 -10.49
C ILE A 69 6.13 4.25 -11.62
N TYR A 70 6.02 2.95 -11.94
CA TYR A 70 6.83 2.33 -12.99
C TYR A 70 6.58 2.98 -14.34
N LEU A 71 5.33 3.23 -14.70
CA LEU A 71 4.99 3.92 -15.94
C LEU A 71 5.51 5.35 -15.96
N ALA A 72 5.47 6.08 -14.86
CA ALA A 72 6.05 7.42 -14.78
C ALA A 72 7.57 7.42 -14.94
N LEU A 73 8.26 6.36 -14.52
CA LEU A 73 9.70 6.21 -14.71
C LEU A 73 10.07 5.85 -16.15
N LEU A 74 9.19 5.14 -16.85
CA LEU A 74 9.39 4.67 -18.23
C LEU A 74 8.87 5.65 -19.30
N ARG A 75 7.85 6.47 -18.97
CA ARG A 75 7.16 7.38 -19.90
C ARG A 75 7.08 8.78 -19.31
N ASN A 76 6.97 9.78 -20.16
CA ASN A 76 6.79 11.16 -19.72
C ASN A 76 5.31 11.44 -19.46
N ALA A 77 4.97 11.81 -18.22
CA ALA A 77 3.63 12.17 -17.78
C ALA A 77 2.52 11.20 -18.30
N PRO A 78 2.62 9.88 -18.04
CA PRO A 78 1.65 8.91 -18.53
C PRO A 78 0.24 9.26 -18.06
N LEU A 79 -0.75 9.03 -18.91
CA LEU A 79 -2.15 9.06 -18.54
C LEU A 79 -2.60 7.63 -18.21
N LEU A 80 -2.98 7.42 -16.95
CA LEU A 80 -3.42 6.12 -16.45
C LEU A 80 -4.95 6.01 -16.49
N PRO A 81 -5.50 4.81 -16.69
CA PRO A 81 -6.93 4.59 -16.52
C PRO A 81 -7.36 4.85 -15.07
N GLY A 82 -8.57 5.37 -14.89
CA GLY A 82 -9.17 5.62 -13.59
C GLY A 82 -9.68 4.34 -12.94
N LEU A 83 -8.78 3.43 -12.55
CA LEU A 83 -9.12 2.17 -11.89
C LEU A 83 -9.29 2.33 -10.38
N HIS A 84 -10.22 1.56 -9.83
CA HIS A 84 -10.47 1.49 -8.39
C HIS A 84 -10.01 0.15 -7.82
N ALA A 85 -9.19 0.19 -6.76
CA ALA A 85 -8.55 -1.00 -6.19
C ALA A 85 -9.55 -2.12 -5.85
N GLU A 86 -10.68 -1.81 -5.19
CA GLU A 86 -11.67 -2.81 -4.80
C GLU A 86 -12.65 -3.16 -5.92
N ARG A 87 -13.22 -2.11 -6.56
CA ARG A 87 -14.27 -2.32 -7.57
C ARG A 87 -13.74 -3.07 -8.79
N ASP A 88 -12.52 -2.76 -9.20
CA ASP A 88 -11.93 -3.30 -10.42
C ASP A 88 -10.96 -4.44 -10.11
N LEU A 89 -9.83 -4.16 -9.42
CA LEU A 89 -8.84 -5.19 -9.12
C LEU A 89 -9.31 -6.22 -8.09
N GLY A 90 -9.96 -5.79 -7.02
CA GLY A 90 -10.41 -6.70 -5.97
C GLY A 90 -11.39 -7.76 -6.49
N LYS A 91 -12.33 -7.36 -7.34
CA LYS A 91 -13.29 -8.29 -7.97
C LYS A 91 -12.63 -9.20 -9.00
N LEU A 92 -11.61 -8.73 -9.71
CA LEU A 92 -10.92 -9.50 -10.72
C LEU A 92 -9.94 -10.50 -10.13
N LEU A 93 -9.08 -10.06 -9.22
CA LEU A 93 -7.94 -10.84 -8.73
C LEU A 93 -8.28 -11.75 -7.55
N ARG A 94 -9.33 -11.41 -6.79
CA ARG A 94 -9.83 -12.21 -5.66
C ARG A 94 -8.74 -12.67 -4.70
N PHE A 95 -7.79 -11.80 -4.38
CA PHE A 95 -6.72 -12.09 -3.42
C PHE A 95 -7.24 -12.48 -2.03
N ASP A 96 -8.42 -12.00 -1.68
CA ASP A 96 -9.14 -12.36 -0.45
C ASP A 96 -9.41 -13.86 -0.29
N THR A 97 -9.37 -14.64 -1.38
CA THR A 97 -9.58 -16.09 -1.37
C THR A 97 -8.30 -16.91 -1.21
N LEU A 98 -7.13 -16.28 -1.32
CA LEU A 98 -5.84 -16.98 -1.18
C LEU A 98 -5.49 -17.28 0.28
N PRO A 99 -4.67 -18.31 0.55
CA PRO A 99 -4.10 -18.53 1.86
C PRO A 99 -3.30 -17.32 2.33
N PHE A 100 -3.48 -16.92 3.59
CA PHE A 100 -2.81 -15.74 4.13
C PHE A 100 -1.28 -15.79 4.01
N PRO A 101 -0.60 -16.94 4.30
CA PRO A 101 0.86 -17.00 4.14
C PRO A 101 1.34 -16.73 2.72
N ASP A 102 0.62 -17.21 1.70
CA ASP A 102 0.97 -16.99 0.30
C ASP A 102 0.76 -15.52 -0.08
N LEU A 103 -0.33 -14.94 0.40
CA LEU A 103 -0.64 -13.53 0.17
C LEU A 103 0.40 -12.61 0.83
N LEU A 104 0.83 -12.92 2.05
CA LEU A 104 1.88 -12.19 2.74
C LEU A 104 3.24 -12.32 2.04
N ALA A 105 3.59 -13.52 1.58
CA ALA A 105 4.82 -13.75 0.82
C ALA A 105 4.83 -12.96 -0.49
N TYR A 106 3.71 -12.95 -1.22
CA TYR A 106 3.53 -12.17 -2.43
C TYR A 106 3.67 -10.66 -2.16
N PHE A 107 3.03 -10.15 -1.10
CA PHE A 107 3.16 -8.75 -0.70
C PHE A 107 4.60 -8.37 -0.37
N LYS A 108 5.31 -9.20 0.40
CA LYS A 108 6.73 -8.98 0.73
C LYS A 108 7.62 -8.89 -0.51
N LEU A 109 7.39 -9.77 -1.49
CA LEU A 109 8.15 -9.76 -2.74
C LEU A 109 7.89 -8.49 -3.54
N ARG A 110 6.63 -8.12 -3.72
CA ARG A 110 6.26 -6.87 -4.41
C ARG A 110 6.88 -5.66 -3.73
N ARG A 111 6.79 -5.59 -2.39
CA ARG A 111 7.35 -4.50 -1.60
C ARG A 111 8.87 -4.40 -1.75
N SER A 112 9.57 -5.53 -1.75
CA SER A 112 11.04 -5.52 -1.93
C SER A 112 11.45 -4.95 -3.30
N VAL A 113 10.68 -5.25 -4.33
CA VAL A 113 10.90 -4.68 -5.68
C VAL A 113 10.64 -3.18 -5.70
N LEU A 114 9.50 -2.75 -5.15
CA LEU A 114 9.14 -1.33 -5.08
C LEU A 114 10.19 -0.52 -4.31
N LEU A 115 10.58 -0.97 -3.12
CA LEU A 115 11.57 -0.29 -2.29
C LEU A 115 12.92 -0.16 -3.00
N ARG A 116 13.40 -1.22 -3.66
CA ARG A 116 14.65 -1.19 -4.43
C ARG A 116 14.61 -0.14 -5.55
N ILE A 117 13.46 0.02 -6.21
CA ILE A 117 13.29 1.02 -7.26
C ILE A 117 13.28 2.42 -6.64
N LEU A 118 12.46 2.65 -5.61
CA LEU A 118 12.35 3.95 -4.94
C LEU A 118 13.67 4.43 -4.35
N ASP A 119 14.45 3.53 -3.74
CA ASP A 119 15.77 3.83 -3.15
C ASP A 119 16.81 4.31 -4.18
N SER A 120 16.64 3.91 -5.44
CA SER A 120 17.55 4.29 -6.54
C SER A 120 17.18 5.62 -7.22
N LEU A 121 16.07 6.27 -6.85
CA LEU A 121 15.56 7.42 -7.57
C LEU A 121 16.30 8.72 -7.23
N THR A 122 16.58 9.51 -8.26
CA THR A 122 17.01 10.90 -8.12
C THR A 122 15.83 11.82 -7.79
N ASP A 123 16.08 13.02 -7.25
CA ASP A 123 15.03 14.03 -6.97
C ASP A 123 14.15 14.31 -8.19
N LYS A 124 14.77 14.37 -9.38
CA LYS A 124 14.06 14.54 -10.65
C LYS A 124 13.11 13.39 -10.95
N GLN A 125 13.48 12.17 -10.63
CA GLN A 125 12.64 10.98 -10.83
C GLN A 125 11.49 10.93 -9.81
N TRP A 126 11.73 11.31 -8.55
CA TRP A 126 10.70 11.47 -7.55
C TRP A 126 9.64 12.52 -7.94
N SER A 127 10.03 13.54 -8.69
CA SER A 127 9.13 14.61 -9.18
C SER A 127 8.40 14.25 -10.48
N ARG A 128 8.63 13.09 -11.10
CA ARG A 128 7.99 12.72 -12.38
C ARG A 128 6.48 12.69 -12.25
N VAL A 129 5.84 13.30 -13.23
CA VAL A 129 4.39 13.53 -13.25
C VAL A 129 3.63 12.28 -13.65
N ILE A 130 2.52 12.05 -12.96
CA ILE A 130 1.52 11.03 -13.24
C ILE A 130 0.18 11.73 -13.46
N ARG A 131 -0.55 11.33 -14.51
CA ARG A 131 -1.91 11.77 -14.78
C ARG A 131 -2.84 10.57 -14.71
N GLU A 132 -4.08 10.79 -14.31
CA GLU A 132 -5.11 9.74 -14.22
C GLU A 132 -6.42 10.25 -14.79
N GLU A 133 -7.11 9.43 -15.54
CA GLU A 133 -8.42 9.73 -16.08
C GLU A 133 -9.41 10.11 -14.97
N GLY A 134 -10.20 11.15 -15.21
CA GLY A 134 -11.15 11.67 -14.21
C GLY A 134 -10.54 12.55 -13.12
N LYS A 135 -9.21 12.67 -13.04
CA LYS A 135 -8.52 13.58 -12.11
C LYS A 135 -7.95 14.80 -12.84
N GLN A 136 -8.28 15.99 -12.37
CA GLN A 136 -7.67 17.23 -12.88
C GLN A 136 -6.26 17.43 -12.33
N ARG A 137 -6.00 17.01 -11.09
CA ARG A 137 -4.71 17.16 -10.42
C ARG A 137 -3.67 16.24 -11.03
N LYS A 138 -2.51 16.79 -11.36
CA LYS A 138 -1.30 16.04 -11.64
C LYS A 138 -0.69 15.58 -10.31
N GLU A 139 -0.27 14.35 -10.25
CA GLU A 139 0.41 13.77 -9.11
C GLU A 139 1.87 13.49 -9.47
N SER A 140 2.71 13.20 -8.50
CA SER A 140 4.11 12.82 -8.72
C SER A 140 4.37 11.41 -8.18
N VAL A 141 5.53 10.84 -8.52
CA VAL A 141 6.01 9.59 -7.92
C VAL A 141 6.03 9.71 -6.39
N TYR A 142 6.59 10.82 -5.85
CA TYR A 142 6.57 11.09 -4.42
C TYR A 142 5.14 11.12 -3.85
N TRP A 143 4.23 11.81 -4.50
CA TRP A 143 2.84 11.89 -4.06
C TRP A 143 2.18 10.51 -3.96
N ARG A 144 2.40 9.65 -4.97
CA ARG A 144 1.85 8.29 -4.99
C ARG A 144 2.45 7.41 -3.88
N ALA A 145 3.77 7.40 -3.75
CA ALA A 145 4.46 6.63 -2.71
C ALA A 145 4.05 7.10 -1.29
N ARG A 146 3.98 8.42 -1.08
CA ARG A 146 3.50 9.01 0.18
C ARG A 146 2.04 8.61 0.49
N GLY A 147 1.17 8.69 -0.51
CA GLY A 147 -0.25 8.31 -0.37
C GLY A 147 -0.38 6.84 0.04
N GLN A 148 0.36 5.95 -0.60
CA GLN A 148 0.39 4.53 -0.25
C GLN A 148 0.89 4.29 1.18
N ALA A 149 2.00 4.92 1.57
CA ALA A 149 2.57 4.77 2.91
C ALA A 149 1.58 5.19 4.01
N LEU A 150 0.89 6.31 3.83
CA LEU A 150 -0.09 6.80 4.79
C LEU A 150 -1.36 5.94 4.84
N HIS A 151 -1.82 5.45 3.69
CA HIS A 151 -2.96 4.56 3.59
C HIS A 151 -2.70 3.22 4.32
N GLU A 152 -1.53 2.64 4.11
CA GLU A 152 -1.14 1.41 4.81
C GLU A 152 -0.99 1.61 6.31
N LEU A 153 -0.38 2.72 6.72
CA LEU A 153 -0.26 3.05 8.13
C LEU A 153 -1.63 3.17 8.81
N GLU A 154 -2.63 3.75 8.13
CA GLU A 154 -3.99 3.85 8.66
C GLU A 154 -4.59 2.46 8.91
N HIS A 155 -4.45 1.53 7.95
CA HIS A 155 -4.89 0.14 8.12
C HIS A 155 -4.14 -0.59 9.24
N LEU A 156 -2.82 -0.41 9.33
CA LEU A 156 -2.02 -1.02 10.41
C LEU A 156 -2.45 -0.56 11.79
N LEU A 157 -2.59 0.74 11.98
CA LEU A 157 -3.01 1.31 13.26
C LEU A 157 -4.43 0.85 13.65
N ASP A 158 -5.33 0.72 12.68
CA ASP A 158 -6.67 0.19 12.92
C ASP A 158 -6.63 -1.28 13.36
N LEU A 159 -5.84 -2.11 12.68
CA LEU A 159 -5.62 -3.52 13.03
C LEU A 159 -5.03 -3.67 14.45
N GLU A 160 -3.96 -2.92 14.75
CA GLU A 160 -3.29 -2.95 16.05
C GLU A 160 -4.24 -2.54 17.18
N ASN A 161 -5.02 -1.48 16.98
CA ASN A 161 -5.98 -1.02 17.96
C ASN A 161 -7.11 -2.04 18.24
N LYS A 162 -7.57 -2.73 17.21
CA LYS A 162 -8.66 -3.71 17.34
C LYS A 162 -8.17 -5.01 17.96
N LEU A 163 -7.01 -5.49 17.53
CA LEU A 163 -6.41 -6.71 18.08
C LEU A 163 -5.89 -6.53 19.49
N GLY A 164 -5.33 -5.37 19.84
CA GLY A 164 -4.87 -5.05 21.18
C GLY A 164 -6.00 -4.90 22.21
N LYS A 165 -7.24 -4.66 21.77
CA LYS A 165 -8.42 -4.61 22.66
C LYS A 165 -9.08 -5.97 22.88
N SER A 166 -8.65 -6.98 22.15
CA SER A 166 -9.21 -8.36 22.20
C SER A 166 -8.36 -9.31 23.06
N SER A 167 -7.34 -8.78 23.75
CA SER A 167 -6.41 -9.53 24.62
C SER A 167 -6.78 -9.40 26.09
#